data_377cc6ed6108ff509098d084f92c61fb
#
_entry.id   377cc6ed6108ff509098d084f92c61fb
#
_cell.length_a   1.000
_cell.length_b   1.000
_cell.length_c   1.000
_cell.angle_alpha   90.00
_cell.angle_beta   90.00
_cell.angle_gamma   90.00
#
_symmetry.space_group_name_H-M   'P 1'
#
loop_
_entity.id
_entity.type
_entity.pdbx_description
1 polymer ?
#
loop_
_entity_poly.entity_id
_entity_poly.type
_entity_poly.pdbx_seq_one_letter_code
_entity_poly.pdbx_strand_id
1 'polypeptide(L)'
;DLDEGKSQIAHGETVRETANMISFMADVIGIRDDMYIGKGNTYMHNVVNAVTEGHRDGVLEQKPTLVNLQCDIDHPTQVMADTLHLIHEFGGIENLKGKKVAMTWAYSPSYGKPLSVPQGVIGLMSRFGMEVSLAYPEGYEVMDDVVELAKRQSAESGGSLSVSHDMKEAFRDADIVYPKSW
;
A
#
# COMPACT_ATOMS: atom_id res chain seq x y z
N ASP A 1 -2.16 -9.71 -18.36
CA ASP A 1 -0.93 -9.74 -17.58
C ASP A 1 0.19 -9.15 -18.43
N LEU A 2 0.70 -7.99 -18.01
CA LEU A 2 1.73 -7.23 -18.70
C LEU A 2 3.02 -7.29 -17.86
N ASP A 3 3.59 -8.48 -17.78
CA ASP A 3 4.93 -8.70 -17.23
C ASP A 3 5.95 -7.93 -18.10
N GLU A 4 6.79 -7.09 -17.47
CA GLU A 4 7.82 -6.30 -18.15
C GLU A 4 8.69 -7.16 -19.09
N GLY A 5 9.02 -8.39 -18.68
CA GLY A 5 9.80 -9.34 -19.49
C GLY A 5 9.05 -9.95 -20.68
N LYS A 6 7.74 -9.74 -20.77
CA LYS A 6 6.86 -10.33 -21.80
C LYS A 6 6.02 -9.31 -22.56
N SER A 7 6.05 -8.04 -22.13
CA SER A 7 5.30 -6.96 -22.76
C SER A 7 6.13 -6.27 -23.84
N GLN A 8 5.48 -5.45 -24.66
CA GLN A 8 6.15 -4.64 -25.66
C GLN A 8 7.13 -3.62 -25.06
N ILE A 9 7.02 -3.30 -23.75
CA ILE A 9 7.98 -2.49 -23.03
C ILE A 9 9.39 -3.12 -23.08
N ALA A 10 9.50 -4.44 -22.97
CA ALA A 10 10.76 -5.16 -23.14
C ALA A 10 11.37 -5.02 -24.55
N HIS A 11 10.57 -4.63 -25.54
CA HIS A 11 10.94 -4.42 -26.92
C HIS A 11 11.08 -2.94 -27.31
N GLY A 12 11.11 -2.03 -26.35
CA GLY A 12 11.36 -0.60 -26.55
C GLY A 12 10.12 0.28 -26.61
N GLU A 13 8.92 -0.26 -26.35
CA GLU A 13 7.71 0.54 -26.17
C GLU A 13 7.81 1.36 -24.88
N THR A 14 7.37 2.61 -24.94
CA THR A 14 7.35 3.46 -23.74
C THR A 14 6.14 3.18 -22.85
N VAL A 15 6.26 3.50 -21.55
CA VAL A 15 5.11 3.45 -20.62
C VAL A 15 3.92 4.26 -21.14
N ARG A 16 4.18 5.40 -21.80
CA ARG A 16 3.16 6.25 -22.41
C ARG A 16 2.37 5.53 -23.50
N GLU A 17 3.07 4.87 -24.40
CA GLU A 17 2.46 4.11 -25.51
C GLU A 17 1.62 2.95 -24.96
N THR A 18 2.20 2.13 -24.10
CA THR A 18 1.50 1.00 -23.47
C THR A 18 0.26 1.48 -22.69
N ALA A 19 0.38 2.51 -21.86
CA ALA A 19 -0.73 3.05 -21.06
C ALA A 19 -1.88 3.53 -21.95
N ASN A 20 -1.60 4.28 -23.02
CA ASN A 20 -2.63 4.74 -23.95
C ASN A 20 -3.27 3.57 -24.71
N MET A 21 -2.47 2.60 -25.19
CA MET A 21 -2.99 1.42 -25.90
C MET A 21 -3.97 0.61 -25.04
N ILE A 22 -3.62 0.36 -23.78
CA ILE A 22 -4.51 -0.36 -22.85
C ILE A 22 -5.77 0.45 -22.56
N SER A 23 -5.65 1.77 -22.47
CA SER A 23 -6.75 2.69 -22.15
C SER A 23 -7.86 2.68 -23.22
N PHE A 24 -7.57 2.30 -24.46
CA PHE A 24 -8.60 2.09 -25.50
C PHE A 24 -9.47 0.86 -25.23
N MET A 25 -8.98 -0.08 -24.42
CA MET A 25 -9.63 -1.38 -24.23
C MET A 25 -10.24 -1.57 -22.83
N ALA A 26 -10.09 -0.60 -21.93
CA ALA A 26 -10.48 -0.77 -20.54
C ALA A 26 -10.97 0.53 -19.90
N ASP A 27 -12.09 0.44 -19.19
CA ASP A 27 -12.62 1.53 -18.36
C ASP A 27 -11.94 1.62 -16.99
N VAL A 28 -11.38 0.49 -16.52
CA VAL A 28 -10.66 0.38 -15.25
C VAL A 28 -9.39 -0.42 -15.46
N ILE A 29 -8.27 0.11 -14.98
CA ILE A 29 -6.97 -0.52 -15.06
C ILE A 29 -6.40 -0.69 -13.66
N GLY A 30 -6.22 -1.94 -13.21
CA GLY A 30 -5.53 -2.28 -11.98
C GLY A 30 -4.03 -2.44 -12.23
N ILE A 31 -3.21 -1.75 -11.44
CA ILE A 31 -1.75 -1.79 -11.56
C ILE A 31 -1.15 -2.41 -10.31
N ARG A 32 -0.24 -3.36 -10.50
CA ARG A 32 0.59 -3.92 -9.43
C ARG A 32 2.04 -3.93 -9.86
N ASP A 33 2.88 -3.22 -9.12
CA ASP A 33 4.34 -3.22 -9.23
C ASP A 33 4.96 -3.00 -7.85
N ASP A 34 5.33 -4.10 -7.18
CA ASP A 34 5.80 -4.11 -5.78
C ASP A 34 7.22 -4.67 -5.62
N MET A 35 7.93 -4.92 -6.73
CA MET A 35 9.20 -5.68 -6.69
C MET A 35 10.36 -4.90 -6.12
N TYR A 36 10.44 -3.59 -6.37
CA TYR A 36 11.60 -2.76 -6.03
C TYR A 36 11.19 -1.41 -5.45
N ILE A 37 11.80 -1.03 -4.32
CA ILE A 37 11.59 0.28 -3.71
C ILE A 37 11.97 1.40 -4.68
N GLY A 38 11.12 2.42 -4.79
CA GLY A 38 11.28 3.57 -5.67
C GLY A 38 10.84 3.32 -7.11
N LYS A 39 10.38 2.12 -7.47
CA LYS A 39 9.99 1.77 -8.84
C LYS A 39 8.47 1.73 -9.06
N GLY A 40 7.76 0.95 -8.26
CA GLY A 40 6.33 0.71 -8.49
C GLY A 40 5.49 1.97 -8.39
N ASN A 41 5.67 2.77 -7.36
CA ASN A 41 4.96 4.04 -7.22
C ASN A 41 5.32 5.02 -8.35
N THR A 42 6.60 5.07 -8.75
CA THR A 42 7.04 5.87 -9.89
C THR A 42 6.38 5.41 -11.19
N TYR A 43 6.30 4.10 -11.42
CA TYR A 43 5.61 3.55 -12.58
C TYR A 43 4.13 3.94 -12.60
N MET A 44 3.44 3.83 -11.46
CA MET A 44 2.05 4.27 -11.32
C MET A 44 1.86 5.75 -11.71
N HIS A 45 2.73 6.63 -11.22
CA HIS A 45 2.70 8.05 -11.58
C HIS A 45 2.92 8.26 -13.08
N ASN A 46 3.84 7.53 -13.70
CA ASN A 46 4.07 7.60 -15.14
C ASN A 46 2.83 7.20 -15.94
N VAL A 47 2.14 6.12 -15.53
CA VAL A 47 0.89 5.71 -16.16
C VAL A 47 -0.21 6.76 -15.99
N VAL A 48 -0.38 7.31 -14.77
CA VAL A 48 -1.36 8.39 -14.50
C VAL A 48 -1.10 9.59 -15.39
N ASN A 49 0.15 10.02 -15.51
CA ASN A 49 0.54 11.14 -16.35
C ASN A 49 0.27 10.85 -17.82
N ALA A 50 0.68 9.67 -18.32
CA ALA A 50 0.49 9.26 -19.71
C ALA A 50 -1.00 9.24 -20.11
N VAL A 51 -1.86 8.67 -19.28
CA VAL A 51 -3.32 8.63 -19.53
C VAL A 51 -3.94 10.02 -19.44
N THR A 52 -3.49 10.84 -18.50
CA THR A 52 -4.00 12.23 -18.35
C THR A 52 -3.61 13.10 -19.56
N GLU A 53 -2.37 12.99 -20.01
CA GLU A 53 -1.89 13.67 -21.22
C GLU A 53 -2.61 13.17 -22.47
N GLY A 54 -2.73 11.84 -22.64
CA GLY A 54 -3.42 11.24 -23.78
C GLY A 54 -4.86 11.71 -23.91
N HIS A 55 -5.58 11.84 -22.78
CA HIS A 55 -6.94 12.39 -22.80
C HIS A 55 -6.96 13.89 -23.10
N ARG A 56 -6.07 14.69 -22.49
CA ARG A 56 -5.94 16.13 -22.77
C ARG A 56 -5.64 16.41 -24.24
N ASP A 57 -4.77 15.60 -24.84
CA ASP A 57 -4.29 15.78 -26.21
C ASP A 57 -5.24 15.15 -27.26
N GLY A 58 -6.39 14.60 -26.82
CA GLY A 58 -7.42 14.03 -27.69
C GLY A 58 -7.07 12.65 -28.28
N VAL A 59 -6.05 12.00 -27.74
CA VAL A 59 -5.69 10.61 -28.11
C VAL A 59 -6.69 9.63 -27.50
N LEU A 60 -7.11 9.87 -26.26
CA LEU A 60 -8.11 9.08 -25.55
C LEU A 60 -9.43 9.85 -25.47
N GLU A 61 -10.53 9.21 -25.86
CA GLU A 61 -11.88 9.79 -25.72
C GLU A 61 -12.31 9.90 -24.26
N GLN A 62 -11.86 8.94 -23.42
CA GLN A 62 -12.14 8.90 -21.98
C GLN A 62 -10.89 8.50 -21.19
N LYS A 63 -10.84 8.90 -19.92
CA LYS A 63 -9.82 8.46 -18.98
C LYS A 63 -10.29 7.22 -18.25
N PRO A 64 -9.58 6.07 -18.33
CA PRO A 64 -9.88 4.94 -17.47
C PRO A 64 -9.60 5.29 -16.00
N THR A 65 -10.33 4.62 -15.10
CA THR A 65 -10.03 4.65 -13.68
C THR A 65 -8.79 3.81 -13.40
N LEU A 66 -7.77 4.42 -12.77
CA LEU A 66 -6.54 3.71 -12.40
C LEU A 66 -6.62 3.30 -10.92
N VAL A 67 -6.35 2.04 -10.65
CA VAL A 67 -6.41 1.46 -9.30
C VAL A 67 -5.04 0.92 -8.92
N ASN A 68 -4.46 1.44 -7.83
CA ASN A 68 -3.29 0.84 -7.22
C ASN A 68 -3.69 -0.46 -6.53
N LEU A 69 -3.34 -1.61 -7.10
CA LEU A 69 -3.53 -2.91 -6.46
C LEU A 69 -2.45 -3.15 -5.40
N GLN A 70 -1.21 -2.84 -5.74
CA GLN A 70 -0.04 -2.82 -4.85
C GLN A 70 1.10 -2.11 -5.55
N CYS A 71 1.80 -1.24 -4.83
CA CYS A 71 3.10 -0.71 -5.25
C CYS A 71 4.16 -0.99 -4.17
N ASP A 72 5.36 -0.47 -4.35
CA ASP A 72 6.46 -0.60 -3.37
C ASP A 72 6.17 0.13 -2.04
N ILE A 73 5.36 1.18 -2.06
CA ILE A 73 5.02 2.00 -0.88
C ILE A 73 3.81 1.44 -0.13
N ASP A 74 2.78 1.01 -0.84
CA ASP A 74 1.48 0.67 -0.24
C ASP A 74 0.81 -0.51 -0.95
N HIS A 75 -0.05 -1.21 -0.20
CA HIS A 75 -0.95 -2.26 -0.71
C HIS A 75 -2.41 -1.91 -0.37
N PRO A 76 -3.00 -0.89 -1.04
CA PRO A 76 -4.29 -0.34 -0.63
C PRO A 76 -5.42 -1.37 -0.62
N THR A 77 -5.47 -2.24 -1.63
CA THR A 77 -6.53 -3.25 -1.76
C THR A 77 -6.48 -4.29 -0.64
N GLN A 78 -5.28 -4.70 -0.22
CA GLN A 78 -5.12 -5.63 0.91
C GLN A 78 -5.57 -4.98 2.21
N VAL A 79 -5.07 -3.80 2.51
CA VAL A 79 -5.34 -3.15 3.79
C VAL A 79 -6.80 -2.70 3.91
N MET A 80 -7.43 -2.30 2.81
CA MET A 80 -8.87 -2.03 2.78
C MET A 80 -9.69 -3.30 3.03
N ALA A 81 -9.29 -4.44 2.46
CA ALA A 81 -9.95 -5.71 2.70
C ALA A 81 -9.80 -6.16 4.17
N ASP A 82 -8.60 -6.04 4.73
CA ASP A 82 -8.33 -6.35 6.14
C ASP A 82 -9.14 -5.43 7.07
N THR A 83 -9.18 -4.13 6.77
CA THR A 83 -9.99 -3.17 7.55
C THR A 83 -11.48 -3.49 7.45
N LEU A 84 -11.99 -3.86 6.27
CA LEU A 84 -13.37 -4.28 6.11
C LEU A 84 -13.69 -5.52 6.94
N HIS A 85 -12.78 -6.49 6.98
CA HIS A 85 -12.91 -7.66 7.85
C HIS A 85 -13.00 -7.25 9.32
N LEU A 86 -12.12 -6.36 9.79
CA LEU A 86 -12.16 -5.85 11.17
C LEU A 86 -13.46 -5.09 11.48
N ILE A 87 -13.99 -4.31 10.55
CA ILE A 87 -15.29 -3.65 10.69
C ILE A 87 -16.40 -4.69 10.94
N HIS A 88 -16.38 -5.80 10.21
CA HIS A 88 -17.34 -6.90 10.42
C HIS A 88 -17.15 -7.58 11.76
N GLU A 89 -15.90 -7.90 12.14
CA GLU A 89 -15.60 -8.58 13.41
C GLU A 89 -15.98 -7.75 14.64
N PHE A 90 -15.73 -6.45 14.59
CA PHE A 90 -16.04 -5.53 15.71
C PHE A 90 -17.42 -4.87 15.61
N GLY A 91 -18.19 -5.16 14.55
CA GLY A 91 -19.58 -4.72 14.42
C GLY A 91 -19.76 -3.26 14.04
N GLY A 92 -18.73 -2.61 13.48
CA GLY A 92 -18.82 -1.22 13.00
C GLY A 92 -17.47 -0.53 12.94
N ILE A 93 -17.34 0.46 12.06
CA ILE A 93 -16.11 1.24 11.91
C ILE A 93 -15.78 2.06 13.15
N GLU A 94 -16.81 2.53 13.85
CA GLU A 94 -16.69 3.30 15.11
C GLU A 94 -16.09 2.46 16.24
N ASN A 95 -16.25 1.13 16.18
CA ASN A 95 -15.76 0.20 17.19
C ASN A 95 -14.27 -0.16 16.98
N LEU A 96 -13.63 0.32 15.91
CA LEU A 96 -12.20 0.20 15.72
C LEU A 96 -11.40 1.15 16.61
N LYS A 97 -12.00 2.25 17.04
CA LYS A 97 -11.34 3.22 17.90
C LYS A 97 -10.92 2.59 19.23
N GLY A 98 -9.64 2.77 19.58
CA GLY A 98 -9.04 2.19 20.77
C GLY A 98 -8.70 0.71 20.69
N LYS A 99 -8.99 0.03 19.55
CA LYS A 99 -8.51 -1.34 19.31
C LYS A 99 -7.02 -1.33 19.05
N LYS A 100 -6.31 -2.26 19.67
CA LYS A 100 -4.88 -2.40 19.50
C LYS A 100 -4.58 -3.40 18.38
N VAL A 101 -3.88 -2.96 17.34
CA VAL A 101 -3.32 -3.81 16.28
C VAL A 101 -1.81 -3.88 16.39
N ALA A 102 -1.27 -5.08 16.50
CA ALA A 102 0.16 -5.36 16.45
C ALA A 102 0.54 -5.86 15.07
N MET A 103 1.18 -5.00 14.28
CA MET A 103 1.74 -5.34 12.97
C MET A 103 3.20 -5.72 13.14
N THR A 104 3.57 -6.90 12.69
CA THR A 104 4.98 -7.33 12.74
C THR A 104 5.43 -7.82 11.37
N TRP A 105 6.69 -7.53 11.04
CA TRP A 105 7.33 -8.09 9.85
C TRP A 105 8.84 -8.19 10.05
N ALA A 106 9.48 -9.11 9.39
CA ALA A 106 10.91 -9.32 9.58
C ALA A 106 11.62 -9.75 8.30
N TYR A 107 11.30 -10.90 7.77
CA TYR A 107 12.07 -11.54 6.73
C TYR A 107 11.42 -11.41 5.36
N SER A 108 12.28 -11.16 4.38
CA SER A 108 11.98 -11.33 2.96
C SER A 108 13.27 -11.69 2.23
N PRO A 109 13.21 -12.49 1.16
CA PRO A 109 14.34 -12.68 0.24
C PRO A 109 14.83 -11.37 -0.37
N SER A 110 13.97 -10.36 -0.40
CA SER A 110 14.28 -9.00 -0.83
C SER A 110 13.75 -8.03 0.22
N TYR A 111 14.61 -7.19 0.77
CA TYR A 111 14.27 -6.16 1.77
C TYR A 111 13.05 -5.33 1.35
N GLY A 112 13.01 -4.88 0.11
CA GLY A 112 11.96 -4.00 -0.38
C GLY A 112 10.61 -4.66 -0.65
N LYS A 113 10.62 -5.97 -0.92
CA LYS A 113 9.46 -6.64 -1.51
C LYS A 113 8.18 -6.66 -0.66
N PRO A 114 8.22 -6.95 0.65
CA PRO A 114 7.01 -6.97 1.48
C PRO A 114 6.72 -5.65 2.20
N LEU A 115 7.49 -4.60 1.97
CA LEU A 115 7.43 -3.34 2.72
C LEU A 115 6.06 -2.65 2.60
N SER A 116 5.42 -2.76 1.46
CA SER A 116 4.12 -2.14 1.17
C SER A 116 2.99 -2.60 2.12
N VAL A 117 3.02 -3.84 2.60
CA VAL A 117 1.96 -4.34 3.50
C VAL A 117 2.06 -3.71 4.90
N PRO A 118 3.20 -3.76 5.62
CA PRO A 118 3.30 -3.08 6.91
C PRO A 118 3.07 -1.57 6.79
N GLN A 119 3.56 -0.94 5.73
CA GLN A 119 3.32 0.48 5.47
C GLN A 119 1.85 0.80 5.25
N GLY A 120 1.15 -0.01 4.45
CA GLY A 120 -0.28 0.13 4.24
C GLY A 120 -1.08 -0.04 5.53
N VAL A 121 -0.74 -1.04 6.36
CA VAL A 121 -1.42 -1.28 7.65
C VAL A 121 -1.28 -0.08 8.57
N ILE A 122 -0.05 0.41 8.81
CA ILE A 122 0.13 1.56 9.71
C ILE A 122 -0.48 2.84 9.13
N GLY A 123 -0.41 3.02 7.80
CA GLY A 123 -0.97 4.18 7.11
C GLY A 123 -2.49 4.24 7.12
N LEU A 124 -3.19 3.10 7.00
CA LEU A 124 -4.65 3.10 6.99
C LEU A 124 -5.24 2.98 8.39
N MET A 125 -4.78 2.04 9.21
CA MET A 125 -5.41 1.77 10.51
C MET A 125 -5.24 2.91 11.51
N SER A 126 -4.16 3.68 11.41
CA SER A 126 -3.97 4.90 12.20
C SER A 126 -5.06 5.97 11.99
N ARG A 127 -5.83 5.90 10.89
CA ARG A 127 -6.91 6.86 10.58
C ARG A 127 -8.20 6.59 11.36
N PHE A 128 -8.34 5.41 11.95
CA PHE A 128 -9.56 4.98 12.64
C PHE A 128 -9.46 5.07 14.17
N GLY A 129 -8.47 5.81 14.70
CA GLY A 129 -8.26 5.95 16.13
C GLY A 129 -7.80 4.67 16.82
N MET A 130 -7.21 3.72 16.06
CA MET A 130 -6.64 2.50 16.59
C MET A 130 -5.30 2.76 17.28
N GLU A 131 -4.93 1.87 18.21
CA GLU A 131 -3.60 1.82 18.79
C GLU A 131 -2.72 0.89 17.91
N VAL A 132 -1.89 1.49 17.05
CA VAL A 132 -1.05 0.75 16.11
C VAL A 132 0.33 0.51 16.73
N SER A 133 0.71 -0.74 16.86
CA SER A 133 2.06 -1.15 17.30
C SER A 133 2.78 -1.84 16.14
N LEU A 134 3.82 -1.22 15.62
CA LEU A 134 4.66 -1.78 14.57
C LEU A 134 5.94 -2.37 15.19
N ALA A 135 6.21 -3.65 14.94
CA ALA A 135 7.43 -4.29 15.40
C ALA A 135 8.20 -4.97 14.27
N TYR A 136 9.49 -4.74 14.24
CA TYR A 136 10.44 -5.37 13.30
C TYR A 136 11.84 -5.43 13.90
N PRO A 137 12.71 -6.38 13.47
CA PRO A 137 14.12 -6.40 13.86
C PRO A 137 14.88 -5.18 13.30
N GLU A 138 15.97 -4.81 13.94
CA GLU A 138 16.89 -3.79 13.40
C GLU A 138 17.30 -4.12 11.95
N GLY A 139 17.34 -3.13 11.08
CA GLY A 139 17.64 -3.27 9.66
C GLY A 139 16.41 -3.56 8.78
N TYR A 140 15.21 -3.57 9.37
CA TYR A 140 13.93 -3.77 8.66
C TYR A 140 13.00 -2.57 8.81
N GLU A 141 13.57 -1.39 8.87
CA GLU A 141 12.83 -0.14 9.00
C GLU A 141 11.88 0.04 7.81
N VAL A 142 10.68 0.55 8.09
CA VAL A 142 9.78 1.06 7.06
C VAL A 142 10.18 2.49 6.68
N MET A 143 9.61 3.04 5.62
CA MET A 143 9.95 4.38 5.14
C MET A 143 9.55 5.45 6.17
N ASP A 144 10.45 6.40 6.46
CA ASP A 144 10.26 7.43 7.47
C ASP A 144 9.04 8.31 7.20
N ASP A 145 8.80 8.68 5.95
CA ASP A 145 7.66 9.49 5.56
C ASP A 145 6.32 8.79 5.81
N VAL A 146 6.27 7.46 5.71
CA VAL A 146 5.08 6.65 6.05
C VAL A 146 4.88 6.61 7.57
N VAL A 147 5.96 6.49 8.35
CA VAL A 147 5.88 6.56 9.82
C VAL A 147 5.38 7.92 10.27
N GLU A 148 5.90 9.01 9.71
CA GLU A 148 5.46 10.36 10.03
C GLU A 148 4.01 10.62 9.62
N LEU A 149 3.57 10.09 8.48
CA LEU A 149 2.17 10.12 8.07
C LEU A 149 1.28 9.41 9.10
N ALA A 150 1.65 8.19 9.49
CA ALA A 150 0.86 7.40 10.43
C ALA A 150 0.81 8.04 11.84
N LYS A 151 1.91 8.65 12.31
CA LYS A 151 1.93 9.43 13.56
C LYS A 151 0.95 10.60 13.52
N ARG A 152 0.98 11.38 12.43
CA ARG A 152 0.07 12.51 12.24
C ARG A 152 -1.39 12.06 12.24
N GLN A 153 -1.70 11.01 11.47
CA GLN A 153 -3.06 10.45 11.39
C GLN A 153 -3.53 9.90 12.74
N SER A 154 -2.67 9.23 13.49
CA SER A 154 -2.98 8.76 14.85
C SER A 154 -3.33 9.92 15.77
N ALA A 155 -2.56 11.01 15.73
CA ALA A 155 -2.83 12.20 16.54
C ALA A 155 -4.17 12.84 16.17
N GLU A 156 -4.49 12.94 14.88
CA GLU A 156 -5.75 13.51 14.38
C GLU A 156 -6.97 12.65 14.73
N SER A 157 -6.84 11.34 14.70
CA SER A 157 -7.93 10.39 14.94
C SER A 157 -8.14 10.06 16.44
N GLY A 158 -7.18 10.41 17.29
CA GLY A 158 -7.17 10.05 18.71
C GLY A 158 -6.70 8.63 18.99
N GLY A 159 -5.94 8.05 18.08
CA GLY A 159 -5.22 6.79 18.24
C GLY A 159 -3.76 6.99 18.64
N SER A 160 -2.93 5.97 18.40
CA SER A 160 -1.49 6.04 18.65
C SER A 160 -0.69 5.20 17.63
N LEU A 161 0.57 5.56 17.42
CA LEU A 161 1.55 4.71 16.73
C LEU A 161 2.76 4.52 17.64
N SER A 162 3.11 3.26 17.90
CA SER A 162 4.37 2.87 18.54
C SER A 162 5.20 2.01 17.60
N VAL A 163 6.53 2.17 17.65
CA VAL A 163 7.48 1.35 16.91
C VAL A 163 8.41 0.68 17.92
N SER A 164 8.60 -0.64 17.78
CA SER A 164 9.43 -1.45 18.69
C SER A 164 10.25 -2.46 17.90
N HIS A 165 11.37 -2.91 18.49
CA HIS A 165 12.13 -4.06 17.99
C HIS A 165 11.81 -5.33 18.76
N ASP A 166 10.88 -5.27 19.73
CA ASP A 166 10.40 -6.42 20.52
C ASP A 166 8.98 -6.79 20.11
N MET A 167 8.88 -7.89 19.37
CA MET A 167 7.60 -8.44 18.94
C MET A 167 6.71 -8.88 20.11
N LYS A 168 7.28 -9.37 21.23
CA LYS A 168 6.49 -9.77 22.39
C LYS A 168 5.85 -8.57 23.07
N GLU A 169 6.56 -7.44 23.10
CA GLU A 169 6.03 -6.17 23.60
C GLU A 169 4.87 -5.70 22.73
N ALA A 170 5.05 -5.74 21.41
CA ALA A 170 4.00 -5.33 20.46
C ALA A 170 2.73 -6.18 20.60
N PHE A 171 2.87 -7.49 20.85
CA PHE A 171 1.73 -8.41 20.99
C PHE A 171 1.00 -8.31 22.33
N ARG A 172 1.61 -7.68 23.34
CA ARG A 172 0.99 -7.57 24.66
C ARG A 172 -0.33 -6.82 24.57
N ASP A 173 -1.39 -7.46 25.03
CA ASP A 173 -2.76 -6.90 25.06
C ASP A 173 -3.29 -6.45 23.69
N ALA A 174 -2.80 -7.03 22.60
CA ALA A 174 -3.28 -6.75 21.26
C ALA A 174 -4.65 -7.42 21.01
N ASP A 175 -5.62 -6.65 20.53
CA ASP A 175 -6.89 -7.18 20.03
C ASP A 175 -6.69 -7.89 18.68
N ILE A 176 -5.73 -7.41 17.88
CA ILE A 176 -5.43 -7.89 16.53
C ILE A 176 -3.93 -8.13 16.40
N VAL A 177 -3.56 -9.31 15.92
CA VAL A 177 -2.17 -9.65 15.63
C VAL A 177 -2.02 -9.90 14.13
N TYR A 178 -1.17 -9.10 13.47
CA TYR A 178 -0.91 -9.17 12.04
C TYR A 178 0.56 -9.53 11.77
N PRO A 179 0.92 -10.82 11.79
CA PRO A 179 2.29 -11.24 11.50
C PRO A 179 2.51 -11.29 9.99
N LYS A 180 3.59 -10.65 9.52
CA LYS A 180 3.96 -10.62 8.11
C LYS A 180 5.40 -11.10 7.91
N SER A 181 5.56 -12.18 7.15
CA SER A 181 6.88 -12.71 6.72
C SER A 181 7.82 -13.04 7.89
N TRP A 182 7.59 -14.20 8.55
CA TRP A 182 8.43 -14.78 9.61
C TRP A 182 9.06 -16.08 9.16
#